data_1a9ad7ed0436978a1bc3a7426f2d6b87
#
_entry.id   1a9ad7ed0436978a1bc3a7426f2d6b87
#
_cell.length_a   1.000
_cell.length_b   1.000
_cell.length_c   1.000
_cell.angle_alpha   90.00
_cell.angle_beta   90.00
_cell.angle_gamma   90.00
#
_symmetry.space_group_name_H-M   'P 1'
#
loop_
_entity.id
_entity.type
_entity.pdbx_description
1 polymer ?
#
loop_
_entity_poly.entity_id
_entity_poly.type
_entity_poly.pdbx_seq_one_letter_code
_entity_poly.pdbx_strand_id
1 'polypeptide(L)'
;RNRNVFGEVVKTLDDARAEKISRLRVTADKLRSAGAGILINFIKEKYNIAGDVKVDKFGKPYFEDTDIHFNISHSGCYVIAAVSDEDIGIDIQKIKSDKHRIAEKNFLPSECAYINEIEDEKINQQRFCEIWTIKEAYLKNIGIGLRKPLNSFEIDFSEDAPQIVGKKEYKFVQLKFDEKYIVTVCADQSDEI
;
A
#
# COMPACT_ATOMS: atom_id res chain seq x y z
N ARG A 1 11.11 -23.36 -26.63
CA ARG A 1 11.31 -21.92 -26.95
C ARG A 1 10.86 -21.13 -25.73
N ASN A 2 11.79 -20.77 -24.84
CA ASN A 2 11.51 -19.82 -23.78
C ASN A 2 11.28 -18.45 -24.43
N ARG A 3 10.03 -18.04 -24.63
CA ARG A 3 9.71 -16.65 -24.96
C ARG A 3 10.15 -15.81 -23.78
N ASN A 4 10.89 -14.75 -24.03
CA ASN A 4 11.21 -13.75 -23.00
C ASN A 4 9.94 -12.93 -22.69
N VAL A 5 8.97 -13.55 -22.02
CA VAL A 5 7.67 -12.95 -21.68
C VAL A 5 7.86 -11.64 -20.91
N PHE A 6 8.85 -11.60 -20.01
CA PHE A 6 9.15 -10.39 -19.26
C PHE A 6 9.58 -9.23 -20.17
N GLY A 7 10.44 -9.48 -21.15
CA GLY A 7 10.86 -8.47 -22.11
C GLY A 7 9.70 -7.95 -22.97
N GLU A 8 8.77 -8.80 -23.35
CA GLU A 8 7.57 -8.37 -24.08
C GLU A 8 6.67 -7.49 -23.20
N VAL A 9 6.47 -7.86 -21.93
CA VAL A 9 5.71 -7.05 -20.97
C VAL A 9 6.34 -5.67 -20.80
N VAL A 10 7.65 -5.59 -20.61
CA VAL A 10 8.34 -4.30 -20.42
C VAL A 10 8.14 -3.36 -21.61
N LYS A 11 8.04 -3.87 -22.85
CA LYS A 11 7.76 -3.06 -24.04
C LYS A 11 6.36 -2.45 -24.09
N THR A 12 5.42 -2.95 -23.30
CA THR A 12 4.07 -2.39 -23.21
C THR A 12 3.92 -1.31 -22.16
N LEU A 13 4.97 -1.05 -21.37
CA LEU A 13 4.99 -0.05 -20.32
C LEU A 13 5.47 1.30 -20.86
N ASP A 14 5.19 2.37 -20.12
CA ASP A 14 5.74 3.70 -20.43
C ASP A 14 7.28 3.70 -20.32
N ASP A 15 7.91 4.63 -21.06
CA ASP A 15 9.37 4.71 -21.14
C ASP A 15 10.03 4.94 -19.77
N ALA A 16 9.44 5.76 -18.92
CA ALA A 16 9.96 6.05 -17.58
C ALA A 16 9.94 4.79 -16.70
N ARG A 17 8.90 3.98 -16.81
CA ARG A 17 8.80 2.69 -16.11
C ARG A 17 9.80 1.67 -16.66
N ALA A 18 9.93 1.57 -17.97
CA ALA A 18 10.90 0.69 -18.62
C ALA A 18 12.34 1.05 -18.20
N GLU A 19 12.67 2.34 -18.18
CA GLU A 19 13.98 2.84 -17.71
C GLU A 19 14.19 2.53 -16.22
N LYS A 20 13.19 2.75 -15.35
CA LYS A 20 13.27 2.38 -13.94
C LYS A 20 13.56 0.89 -13.77
N ILE A 21 12.88 0.01 -14.52
CA ILE A 21 13.06 -1.44 -14.46
C ILE A 21 14.49 -1.82 -14.88
N SER A 22 15.04 -1.17 -15.90
CA SER A 22 16.42 -1.44 -16.38
C SER A 22 17.47 -1.19 -15.32
N ARG A 23 17.27 -0.20 -14.45
CA ARG A 23 18.21 0.19 -13.37
C ARG A 23 18.11 -0.71 -12.14
N LEU A 24 17.03 -1.46 -11.97
CA LEU A 24 16.86 -2.38 -10.84
C LEU A 24 17.80 -3.59 -10.98
N ARG A 25 18.41 -4.01 -9.86
CA ARG A 25 19.32 -5.15 -9.83
C ARG A 25 18.64 -6.46 -9.46
N VAL A 26 17.65 -6.38 -8.57
CA VAL A 26 16.95 -7.55 -8.01
C VAL A 26 15.79 -7.94 -8.93
N THR A 27 15.75 -9.19 -9.38
CA THR A 27 14.68 -9.70 -10.27
C THR A 27 13.29 -9.51 -9.69
N ALA A 28 13.11 -9.76 -8.40
CA ALA A 28 11.82 -9.56 -7.75
C ALA A 28 11.35 -8.09 -7.78
N ASP A 29 12.28 -7.13 -7.69
CA ASP A 29 11.95 -5.69 -7.81
C ASP A 29 11.57 -5.32 -9.24
N LYS A 30 12.25 -5.91 -10.23
CA LYS A 30 11.89 -5.76 -11.64
C LYS A 30 10.48 -6.26 -11.92
N LEU A 31 10.14 -7.45 -11.41
CA LEU A 31 8.81 -8.04 -11.57
C LEU A 31 7.72 -7.19 -10.88
N ARG A 32 7.97 -6.71 -9.66
CA ARG A 32 7.05 -5.82 -8.96
C ARG A 32 6.85 -4.49 -9.68
N SER A 33 7.91 -3.92 -10.20
CA SER A 33 7.84 -2.67 -10.99
C SER A 33 7.06 -2.88 -12.28
N ALA A 34 7.25 -4.00 -12.98
CA ALA A 34 6.50 -4.35 -14.17
C ALA A 34 5.01 -4.58 -13.83
N GLY A 35 4.70 -5.33 -12.76
CA GLY A 35 3.34 -5.53 -12.28
C GLY A 35 2.62 -4.23 -11.95
N ALA A 36 3.30 -3.28 -11.32
CA ALA A 36 2.75 -1.94 -11.08
C ALA A 36 2.44 -1.20 -12.40
N GLY A 37 3.30 -1.31 -13.41
CA GLY A 37 3.05 -0.73 -14.73
C GLY A 37 1.85 -1.35 -15.43
N ILE A 38 1.70 -2.68 -15.36
CA ILE A 38 0.52 -3.40 -15.91
C ILE A 38 -0.77 -2.90 -15.24
N LEU A 39 -0.78 -2.77 -13.90
CA LEU A 39 -1.96 -2.27 -13.18
C LEU A 39 -2.30 -0.83 -13.57
N ILE A 40 -1.31 0.04 -13.75
CA ILE A 40 -1.51 1.41 -14.23
C ILE A 40 -2.12 1.40 -15.63
N ASN A 41 -1.59 0.61 -16.56
CA ASN A 41 -2.14 0.50 -17.91
C ASN A 41 -3.59 -0.02 -17.88
N PHE A 42 -3.88 -1.01 -17.03
CA PHE A 42 -5.24 -1.52 -16.83
C PHE A 42 -6.19 -0.43 -16.30
N ILE A 43 -5.76 0.38 -15.34
CA ILE A 43 -6.55 1.49 -14.80
C ILE A 43 -6.82 2.52 -15.90
N LYS A 44 -5.78 2.92 -16.65
CA LYS A 44 -5.91 3.86 -17.78
C LYS A 44 -6.91 3.37 -18.81
N GLU A 45 -6.83 2.11 -19.22
CA GLU A 45 -7.75 1.50 -20.17
C GLU A 45 -9.18 1.47 -19.62
N LYS A 46 -9.35 0.98 -18.38
CA LYS A 46 -10.67 0.83 -17.73
C LYS A 46 -11.42 2.15 -17.60
N TYR A 47 -10.72 3.23 -17.27
CA TYR A 47 -11.30 4.55 -17.02
C TYR A 47 -11.09 5.53 -18.19
N ASN A 48 -10.57 5.03 -19.33
CA ASN A 48 -10.31 5.83 -20.53
C ASN A 48 -9.43 7.07 -20.27
N ILE A 49 -8.38 6.88 -19.46
CA ILE A 49 -7.47 7.96 -19.07
C ILE A 49 -6.38 8.12 -20.12
N ALA A 50 -6.33 9.28 -20.76
CA ALA A 50 -5.22 9.67 -21.63
C ALA A 50 -4.08 10.29 -20.80
N GLY A 51 -2.87 10.29 -21.35
CA GLY A 51 -1.72 10.94 -20.70
C GLY A 51 -0.93 10.00 -19.78
N ASP A 52 0.15 10.54 -19.23
CA ASP A 52 1.12 9.79 -18.41
C ASP A 52 0.83 9.93 -16.92
N VAL A 53 1.35 8.97 -16.14
CA VAL A 53 1.35 9.08 -14.70
C VAL A 53 2.34 10.16 -14.28
N LYS A 54 1.86 11.10 -13.48
CA LYS A 54 2.68 12.10 -12.82
C LYS A 54 2.97 11.71 -11.38
N VAL A 55 3.92 12.38 -10.77
CA VAL A 55 4.26 12.21 -9.36
C VAL A 55 4.20 13.57 -8.68
N ASP A 56 3.56 13.62 -7.53
CA ASP A 56 3.53 14.83 -6.73
C ASP A 56 4.89 15.12 -6.07
N LYS A 57 4.98 16.23 -5.35
CA LYS A 57 6.19 16.65 -4.61
C LYS A 57 6.66 15.65 -3.54
N PHE A 58 5.83 14.69 -3.18
CA PHE A 58 6.12 13.67 -2.18
C PHE A 58 6.34 12.28 -2.79
N GLY A 59 6.11 12.13 -4.10
CA GLY A 59 6.29 10.88 -4.83
C GLY A 59 5.03 10.03 -4.98
N LYS A 60 3.83 10.53 -4.58
CA LYS A 60 2.55 9.86 -4.83
C LYS A 60 2.23 9.95 -6.32
N PRO A 61 2.02 8.83 -7.03
CA PRO A 61 1.63 8.86 -8.42
C PRO A 61 0.16 9.28 -8.56
N TYR A 62 -0.16 10.04 -9.61
CA TYR A 62 -1.51 10.49 -9.91
C TYR A 62 -1.70 10.66 -11.43
N PHE A 63 -2.96 10.78 -11.87
CA PHE A 63 -3.35 11.19 -13.21
C PHE A 63 -3.78 12.65 -13.19
N GLU A 64 -3.43 13.41 -14.22
CA GLU A 64 -3.96 14.77 -14.42
C GLU A 64 -5.32 14.73 -15.09
N ASP A 65 -6.08 15.81 -14.92
CA ASP A 65 -7.35 16.09 -15.61
C ASP A 65 -8.40 14.96 -15.46
N THR A 66 -8.45 14.30 -14.29
CA THR A 66 -9.42 13.27 -13.97
C THR A 66 -9.70 13.22 -12.47
N ASP A 67 -10.92 12.83 -12.10
CA ASP A 67 -11.32 12.56 -10.71
C ASP A 67 -10.96 11.13 -10.27
N ILE A 68 -10.16 10.40 -11.07
CA ILE A 68 -9.72 9.06 -10.72
C ILE A 68 -8.43 9.11 -9.92
N HIS A 69 -8.54 8.74 -8.64
CA HIS A 69 -7.44 8.54 -7.72
C HIS A 69 -7.03 7.08 -7.71
N PHE A 70 -5.76 6.81 -7.54
CA PHE A 70 -5.27 5.43 -7.37
C PHE A 70 -4.08 5.37 -6.43
N ASN A 71 -3.89 4.21 -5.84
CA ASN A 71 -2.71 3.90 -5.06
C ASN A 71 -2.25 2.47 -5.32
N ILE A 72 -0.94 2.22 -5.23
CA ILE A 72 -0.32 0.92 -5.50
C ILE A 72 0.54 0.51 -4.32
N SER A 73 0.48 -0.77 -3.96
CA SER A 73 1.39 -1.39 -3.00
C SER A 73 1.86 -2.75 -3.47
N HIS A 74 2.96 -3.21 -2.90
CA HIS A 74 3.50 -4.53 -3.22
C HIS A 74 4.22 -5.15 -2.03
N SER A 75 4.07 -6.47 -1.88
CA SER A 75 4.82 -7.27 -0.90
C SER A 75 4.95 -8.71 -1.39
N GLY A 76 6.11 -9.33 -1.18
CA GLY A 76 6.36 -10.69 -1.65
C GLY A 76 6.16 -10.82 -3.16
N CYS A 77 5.21 -11.65 -3.59
CA CYS A 77 4.89 -11.90 -5.00
C CYS A 77 3.68 -11.11 -5.51
N TYR A 78 3.05 -10.28 -4.69
CA TYR A 78 1.87 -9.50 -5.07
C TYR A 78 2.20 -8.03 -5.33
N VAL A 79 1.51 -7.50 -6.32
CA VAL A 79 1.34 -6.07 -6.58
C VAL A 79 -0.16 -5.81 -6.65
N ILE A 80 -0.64 -4.85 -5.91
CA ILE A 80 -2.06 -4.51 -5.81
C ILE A 80 -2.28 -3.03 -6.06
N ALA A 81 -3.49 -2.68 -6.50
CA ALA A 81 -3.92 -1.30 -6.67
C ALA A 81 -5.32 -1.10 -6.08
N ALA A 82 -5.57 0.09 -5.57
CA ALA A 82 -6.89 0.60 -5.26
C ALA A 82 -7.18 1.81 -6.14
N VAL A 83 -8.45 2.00 -6.49
CA VAL A 83 -8.94 3.10 -7.33
C VAL A 83 -10.21 3.66 -6.70
N SER A 84 -10.35 4.98 -6.69
CA SER A 84 -11.47 5.72 -6.13
C SER A 84 -11.68 7.02 -6.91
N ASP A 85 -12.77 7.69 -6.68
CA ASP A 85 -13.06 9.09 -7.05
C ASP A 85 -12.59 10.09 -5.99
N GLU A 86 -12.08 9.60 -4.86
CA GLU A 86 -11.48 10.40 -3.78
C GLU A 86 -10.08 9.88 -3.44
N ASP A 87 -9.37 10.58 -2.55
CA ASP A 87 -8.05 10.15 -2.10
C ASP A 87 -8.12 8.76 -1.46
N ILE A 88 -7.22 7.89 -1.89
CA ILE A 88 -7.15 6.50 -1.47
C ILE A 88 -5.72 6.08 -1.19
N GLY A 89 -5.56 5.24 -0.17
CA GLY A 89 -4.31 4.57 0.13
C GLY A 89 -4.50 3.07 0.28
N ILE A 90 -3.55 2.28 -0.19
CA ILE A 90 -3.56 0.82 -0.01
C ILE A 90 -2.18 0.34 0.42
N ASP A 91 -2.15 -0.58 1.37
CA ASP A 91 -0.92 -1.29 1.68
C ASP A 91 -1.13 -2.80 1.78
N ILE A 92 -0.10 -3.54 1.37
CA ILE A 92 -0.03 -4.99 1.50
C ILE A 92 1.28 -5.38 2.18
N GLN A 93 1.18 -6.24 3.18
CA GLN A 93 2.36 -6.77 3.87
C GLN A 93 2.31 -8.28 3.98
N LYS A 94 3.39 -8.94 3.54
CA LYS A 94 3.58 -10.37 3.82
C LYS A 94 3.92 -10.57 5.29
N ILE A 95 3.18 -11.45 5.96
CA ILE A 95 3.46 -11.84 7.34
C ILE A 95 4.80 -12.58 7.36
N LYS A 96 5.74 -12.10 8.16
CA LYS A 96 7.10 -12.65 8.31
C LYS A 96 7.52 -12.60 9.78
N SER A 97 8.36 -13.54 10.16
CA SER A 97 9.04 -13.54 11.46
C SER A 97 9.96 -12.33 11.65
N ASP A 98 10.25 -11.99 12.88
CA ASP A 98 11.25 -10.99 13.32
C ASP A 98 10.91 -9.52 12.98
N LYS A 99 9.79 -9.06 13.55
CA LYS A 99 9.34 -7.67 13.39
C LYS A 99 9.37 -6.85 14.71
N HIS A 100 9.71 -7.47 15.86
CA HIS A 100 9.69 -6.78 17.16
C HIS A 100 10.53 -5.51 17.18
N ARG A 101 11.79 -5.57 16.71
CA ARG A 101 12.67 -4.37 16.66
C ARG A 101 12.13 -3.26 15.77
N ILE A 102 11.37 -3.62 14.73
CA ILE A 102 10.76 -2.64 13.84
C ILE A 102 9.57 -1.99 14.55
N ALA A 103 8.76 -2.76 15.26
CA ALA A 103 7.64 -2.25 16.06
C ALA A 103 8.13 -1.27 17.12
N GLU A 104 9.08 -1.67 17.97
CA GLU A 104 9.63 -0.81 19.04
C GLU A 104 10.17 0.53 18.52
N LYS A 105 10.73 0.55 17.32
CA LYS A 105 11.27 1.76 16.72
C LYS A 105 10.21 2.67 16.10
N ASN A 106 9.14 2.09 15.58
CA ASN A 106 8.21 2.81 14.68
C ASN A 106 6.78 2.93 15.22
N PHE A 107 6.41 2.20 16.27
CA PHE A 107 5.07 2.20 16.83
C PHE A 107 5.04 2.84 18.21
N LEU A 108 3.85 3.19 18.66
CA LEU A 108 3.62 3.68 20.00
C LEU A 108 3.69 2.54 21.04
N PRO A 109 4.00 2.82 22.32
CA PRO A 109 4.01 1.80 23.37
C PRO A 109 2.70 1.01 23.50
N SER A 110 1.54 1.68 23.34
CA SER A 110 0.21 1.05 23.35
C SER A 110 0.04 0.04 22.22
N GLU A 111 0.52 0.36 21.03
CA GLU A 111 0.47 -0.52 19.86
C GLU A 111 1.43 -1.71 20.01
N CYS A 112 2.62 -1.48 20.58
CA CYS A 112 3.54 -2.57 20.94
C CYS A 112 2.93 -3.49 22.02
N ALA A 113 2.21 -2.95 23.00
CA ALA A 113 1.51 -3.73 24.00
C ALA A 113 0.39 -4.57 23.37
N TYR A 114 -0.40 -4.02 22.46
CA TYR A 114 -1.41 -4.76 21.70
C TYR A 114 -0.81 -5.93 20.88
N ILE A 115 0.34 -5.73 20.23
CA ILE A 115 1.03 -6.80 19.51
C ILE A 115 1.39 -7.94 20.44
N ASN A 116 1.88 -7.66 21.64
CA ASN A 116 2.44 -8.63 22.58
C ASN A 116 1.45 -9.10 23.67
N GLU A 117 0.17 -8.71 23.58
CA GLU A 117 -0.88 -9.08 24.54
C GLU A 117 -1.07 -10.59 24.67
N ILE A 118 -0.87 -11.33 23.58
CA ILE A 118 -1.04 -12.79 23.51
C ILE A 118 0.34 -13.44 23.29
N GLU A 119 0.65 -14.47 24.05
CA GLU A 119 1.88 -15.28 23.89
C GLU A 119 1.77 -16.26 22.70
N ASP A 120 1.57 -15.71 21.49
CA ASP A 120 1.57 -16.46 20.23
C ASP A 120 2.30 -15.64 19.15
N GLU A 121 3.44 -16.16 18.72
CA GLU A 121 4.29 -15.47 17.73
C GLU A 121 3.57 -15.22 16.39
N LYS A 122 2.69 -16.12 15.95
CA LYS A 122 1.95 -15.96 14.69
C LYS A 122 0.94 -14.82 14.81
N ILE A 123 0.22 -14.75 15.94
CA ILE A 123 -0.71 -13.66 16.24
C ILE A 123 0.05 -12.34 16.32
N ASN A 124 1.20 -12.31 16.99
CA ASN A 124 2.02 -11.10 17.13
C ASN A 124 2.52 -10.60 15.77
N GLN A 125 2.97 -11.50 14.89
CA GLN A 125 3.37 -11.17 13.52
C GLN A 125 2.20 -10.65 12.70
N GLN A 126 1.01 -11.22 12.85
CA GLN A 126 -0.20 -10.76 12.19
C GLN A 126 -0.58 -9.36 12.68
N ARG A 127 -0.69 -9.13 14.00
CA ARG A 127 -1.01 -7.83 14.62
C ARG A 127 -0.01 -6.74 14.22
N PHE A 128 1.28 -7.09 14.14
CA PHE A 128 2.28 -6.18 13.59
C PHE A 128 1.93 -5.75 12.16
N CYS A 129 1.63 -6.70 11.28
CA CYS A 129 1.29 -6.41 9.89
C CYS A 129 -0.02 -5.62 9.76
N GLU A 130 -1.00 -5.86 10.63
CA GLU A 130 -2.25 -5.12 10.70
C GLU A 130 -1.97 -3.62 11.00
N ILE A 131 -1.26 -3.32 12.07
CA ILE A 131 -0.89 -1.94 12.41
C ILE A 131 -0.05 -1.31 11.31
N TRP A 132 0.93 -2.03 10.79
CA TRP A 132 1.80 -1.54 9.73
C TRP A 132 1.01 -1.13 8.49
N THR A 133 0.14 -2.02 8.00
CA THR A 133 -0.64 -1.75 6.78
C THR A 133 -1.66 -0.64 6.96
N ILE A 134 -2.27 -0.49 8.16
CA ILE A 134 -3.16 0.62 8.48
C ILE A 134 -2.38 1.95 8.41
N LYS A 135 -1.24 2.03 9.08
CA LYS A 135 -0.41 3.25 9.11
C LYS A 135 0.11 3.61 7.72
N GLU A 136 0.61 2.64 6.96
CA GLU A 136 1.09 2.86 5.60
C GLU A 136 -0.04 3.26 4.63
N ALA A 137 -1.20 2.60 4.70
CA ALA A 137 -2.35 2.94 3.88
C ALA A 137 -2.82 4.39 4.16
N TYR A 138 -2.87 4.80 5.43
CA TYR A 138 -3.17 6.19 5.80
C TYR A 138 -2.15 7.18 5.22
N LEU A 139 -0.85 6.92 5.39
CA LEU A 139 0.19 7.83 4.87
C LEU A 139 0.18 7.93 3.34
N LYS A 140 -0.21 6.85 2.66
CA LYS A 140 -0.40 6.82 1.21
C LYS A 140 -1.67 7.55 0.78
N ASN A 141 -2.75 7.45 1.56
CA ASN A 141 -3.97 8.21 1.33
C ASN A 141 -3.65 9.72 1.35
N ILE A 142 -3.11 10.23 2.46
CA ILE A 142 -2.77 11.65 2.59
C ILE A 142 -1.53 12.09 1.78
N GLY A 143 -0.88 11.18 1.07
CA GLY A 143 0.19 11.47 0.10
C GLY A 143 1.54 11.89 0.67
N ILE A 144 1.76 11.88 1.99
CA ILE A 144 3.01 12.37 2.60
C ILE A 144 4.08 11.29 2.81
N GLY A 145 3.72 10.02 2.66
CA GLY A 145 4.61 8.88 2.84
C GLY A 145 5.28 8.86 4.22
N LEU A 146 6.42 8.20 4.32
CA LEU A 146 7.19 8.05 5.57
C LEU A 146 7.84 9.35 6.11
N ARG A 147 7.51 10.51 5.56
CA ARG A 147 7.94 11.81 6.13
C ARG A 147 7.24 12.10 7.45
N LYS A 148 6.04 11.57 7.66
CA LYS A 148 5.38 11.56 8.96
C LYS A 148 5.78 10.27 9.68
N PRO A 149 6.39 10.36 10.86
CA PRO A 149 6.77 9.17 11.63
C PRO A 149 5.55 8.31 11.97
N LEU A 150 5.67 6.99 11.85
CA LEU A 150 4.59 6.07 12.17
C LEU A 150 4.16 6.13 13.64
N ASN A 151 5.06 6.50 14.55
CA ASN A 151 4.77 6.70 15.98
C ASN A 151 4.22 8.09 16.31
N SER A 152 3.85 8.91 15.33
CA SER A 152 3.27 10.25 15.55
C SER A 152 1.73 10.25 15.60
N PHE A 153 1.09 9.10 15.48
CA PHE A 153 -0.34 8.89 15.58
C PHE A 153 -0.64 7.46 16.02
N GLU A 154 -1.75 7.28 16.70
CA GLU A 154 -2.18 6.03 17.33
C GLU A 154 -3.32 5.39 16.57
N ILE A 155 -3.33 4.05 16.50
CA ILE A 155 -4.44 3.26 15.99
C ILE A 155 -5.23 2.72 17.18
N ASP A 156 -6.51 2.96 17.18
CA ASP A 156 -7.48 2.41 18.15
C ASP A 156 -8.17 1.18 17.53
N PHE A 157 -8.14 0.07 18.26
CA PHE A 157 -8.77 -1.22 17.91
C PHE A 157 -9.98 -1.52 18.81
N SER A 158 -10.49 -0.56 19.58
CA SER A 158 -11.60 -0.78 20.51
C SER A 158 -12.96 -0.93 19.83
N GLU A 159 -13.09 -0.53 18.57
CA GLU A 159 -14.29 -0.65 17.75
C GLU A 159 -14.16 -1.80 16.72
N ASP A 160 -15.26 -2.12 16.02
CA ASP A 160 -15.29 -3.18 15.00
C ASP A 160 -14.31 -2.94 13.83
N ALA A 161 -13.99 -1.69 13.54
CA ALA A 161 -13.01 -1.31 12.55
C ALA A 161 -11.91 -0.42 13.18
N PRO A 162 -10.64 -0.58 12.78
CA PRO A 162 -9.56 0.24 13.31
C PRO A 162 -9.76 1.71 12.93
N GLN A 163 -9.43 2.60 13.86
CA GLN A 163 -9.53 4.05 13.70
C GLN A 163 -8.20 4.73 14.07
N ILE A 164 -7.95 5.91 13.50
CA ILE A 164 -6.88 6.77 14.01
C ILE A 164 -7.45 7.64 15.12
N VAL A 165 -6.82 7.62 16.29
CA VAL A 165 -7.24 8.43 17.44
C VAL A 165 -7.37 9.91 17.04
N GLY A 166 -8.58 10.46 17.23
CA GLY A 166 -8.89 11.85 16.89
C GLY A 166 -9.10 12.15 15.41
N LYS A 167 -9.21 11.13 14.55
CA LYS A 167 -9.42 11.29 13.11
C LYS A 167 -10.50 10.32 12.60
N LYS A 168 -11.75 10.74 12.71
CA LYS A 168 -12.91 9.94 12.28
C LYS A 168 -13.20 10.03 10.78
N GLU A 169 -12.55 10.96 10.09
CA GLU A 169 -12.70 11.20 8.65
C GLU A 169 -12.09 10.11 7.75
N TYR A 170 -11.37 9.14 8.32
CA TYR A 170 -10.76 8.04 7.58
C TYR A 170 -11.43 6.72 7.90
N LYS A 171 -11.71 5.93 6.87
CA LYS A 171 -12.25 4.58 6.97
C LYS A 171 -11.19 3.56 6.55
N PHE A 172 -11.02 2.53 7.36
CA PHE A 172 -10.09 1.44 7.07
C PHE A 172 -10.84 0.14 6.81
N VAL A 173 -10.44 -0.55 5.74
CA VAL A 173 -10.96 -1.88 5.40
C VAL A 173 -9.80 -2.84 5.25
N GLN A 174 -9.78 -3.89 6.07
CA GLN A 174 -8.82 -4.98 5.93
C GLN A 174 -9.42 -6.10 5.09
N LEU A 175 -8.73 -6.44 4.00
CA LEU A 175 -9.18 -7.44 3.04
C LEU A 175 -8.53 -8.79 3.32
N LYS A 176 -9.34 -9.82 3.40
CA LYS A 176 -8.88 -11.23 3.51
C LYS A 176 -8.83 -11.84 2.11
N PHE A 177 -7.62 -12.18 1.64
CA PHE A 177 -7.47 -12.84 0.34
C PHE A 177 -6.40 -13.94 0.35
N ASP A 178 -5.39 -13.84 1.20
CA ASP A 178 -4.32 -14.84 1.37
C ASP A 178 -3.88 -14.82 2.83
N GLU A 179 -3.86 -15.97 3.49
CA GLU A 179 -3.54 -16.12 4.92
C GLU A 179 -2.13 -15.62 5.30
N LYS A 180 -1.25 -15.47 4.30
CA LYS A 180 0.13 -15.01 4.50
C LYS A 180 0.30 -13.51 4.31
N TYR A 181 -0.78 -12.78 4.04
CA TYR A 181 -0.73 -11.35 3.75
C TYR A 181 -1.84 -10.61 4.47
N ILE A 182 -1.53 -9.39 4.88
CA ILE A 182 -2.50 -8.40 5.33
C ILE A 182 -2.58 -7.31 4.27
N VAL A 183 -3.80 -6.94 3.91
CA VAL A 183 -4.09 -5.83 3.00
C VAL A 183 -5.00 -4.85 3.71
N THR A 184 -4.65 -3.59 3.71
CA THR A 184 -5.49 -2.51 4.24
C THR A 184 -5.70 -1.44 3.18
N VAL A 185 -6.95 -1.02 3.02
CA VAL A 185 -7.35 0.17 2.25
C VAL A 185 -7.74 1.26 3.24
N CYS A 186 -7.28 2.48 2.98
CA CYS A 186 -7.69 3.71 3.65
C CYS A 186 -8.37 4.62 2.61
N ALA A 187 -9.57 5.06 2.90
CA ALA A 187 -10.30 6.05 2.11
C ALA A 187 -10.84 7.14 3.04
N ASP A 188 -11.08 8.31 2.51
CA ASP A 188 -11.80 9.35 3.21
C ASP A 188 -13.24 8.87 3.42
N GLN A 189 -13.78 9.16 4.58
CA GLN A 189 -15.19 8.88 4.85
C GLN A 189 -15.98 10.01 4.21
N SER A 190 -16.46 9.82 2.99
CA SER A 190 -17.52 10.66 2.47
C SER A 190 -18.72 10.52 3.40
N ASP A 191 -19.18 11.61 3.97
CA ASP A 191 -20.42 11.63 4.71
C ASP A 191 -21.51 11.11 3.77
N GLU A 192 -21.98 9.86 3.98
CA GLU A 192 -23.24 9.43 3.39
C GLU A 192 -24.31 10.35 3.95
N ILE A 193 -24.76 11.27 3.12
CA ILE A 193 -25.92 12.12 3.35
C ILE A 193 -27.20 11.29 3.16
#